data_f7fcbc7f87395b1251992ac0eb2da222
#
_entry.id   f7fcbc7f87395b1251992ac0eb2da222
#
_cell.length_a   1.000
_cell.length_b   1.000
_cell.length_c   1.000
_cell.angle_alpha   90.00
_cell.angle_beta   90.00
_cell.angle_gamma   90.00
#
_symmetry.space_group_name_H-M   'P 1'
#
loop_
_entity.id
_entity.type
_entity.pdbx_description
1 polymer ?
#
loop_
_entity_poly.entity_id
_entity_poly.type
_entity_poly.pdbx_seq_one_letter_code
_entity_poly.pdbx_strand_id
1 'polypeptide(L)'
;MENAGQDLVACLFQREDTLQDAAAVLSLSVADVTEAERMLRAFVNTAPADEGRKTPRITFCYTVNKAYLVYRLPQTTLFKQLTSFVEPTLDVYAAFYGGRLLLAPDEDSLSHYIRQLDKGEVLNGAMAYQTGMDHLSDSYHFMLMADFDHVFRQSENHVRFVPDFFLRNADFFRNFTLFVQFACTDGVVYPNIF
;
A
#
# COMPACT_ATOMS: atom_id res chain seq x y z
N MET A 1 -11.56 14.95 -7.60
CA MET A 1 -10.99 14.65 -6.27
C MET A 1 -12.01 14.71 -5.13
N GLU A 2 -13.28 14.97 -5.42
CA GLU A 2 -14.34 15.12 -4.40
C GLU A 2 -14.72 13.83 -3.67
N ASN A 3 -14.33 12.65 -4.18
CA ASN A 3 -14.68 11.35 -3.59
C ASN A 3 -13.52 10.67 -2.82
N ALA A 4 -12.36 11.30 -2.70
CA ALA A 4 -11.27 10.75 -1.90
C ALA A 4 -11.52 11.05 -0.42
N GLY A 5 -11.46 10.01 0.42
CA GLY A 5 -11.48 10.17 1.86
C GLY A 5 -10.22 10.87 2.39
N GLN A 6 -10.16 11.07 3.69
CA GLN A 6 -9.11 11.89 4.31
C GLN A 6 -7.80 11.13 4.56
N ASP A 7 -7.73 9.81 4.34
CA ASP A 7 -6.56 9.01 4.64
C ASP A 7 -6.00 8.26 3.44
N LEU A 8 -4.68 8.29 3.33
CA LEU A 8 -3.88 7.52 2.40
C LEU A 8 -2.97 6.61 3.20
N VAL A 9 -2.99 5.31 2.89
CA VAL A 9 -2.10 4.32 3.49
C VAL A 9 -1.24 3.72 2.39
N ALA A 10 0.08 3.69 2.59
CA ALA A 10 1.02 2.96 1.75
C ALA A 10 1.53 1.74 2.51
N CYS A 11 1.34 0.56 1.94
CA CYS A 11 1.86 -0.70 2.45
C CYS A 11 2.97 -1.21 1.55
N LEU A 12 4.11 -1.51 2.16
CA LEU A 12 5.21 -2.26 1.55
C LEU A 12 5.26 -3.63 2.21
N PHE A 13 5.28 -4.69 1.43
CA PHE A 13 5.31 -6.04 1.95
C PHE A 13 6.07 -6.97 1.01
N GLN A 14 6.50 -8.12 1.54
CA GLN A 14 7.09 -9.19 0.75
C GLN A 14 6.01 -10.22 0.42
N ARG A 15 5.99 -10.68 -0.82
CA ARG A 15 5.15 -11.82 -1.21
C ARG A 15 5.86 -13.12 -0.85
N GLU A 16 5.13 -14.06 -0.28
CA GLU A 16 5.67 -15.38 0.11
C GLU A 16 6.11 -16.22 -1.08
N ASP A 17 5.54 -15.98 -2.26
CA ASP A 17 5.79 -16.71 -3.50
C ASP A 17 7.02 -16.24 -4.27
N THR A 18 7.58 -15.08 -3.91
CA THR A 18 8.78 -14.53 -4.55
C THR A 18 9.74 -13.97 -3.49
N LEU A 19 10.93 -14.55 -3.39
CA LEU A 19 11.97 -14.08 -2.46
C LEU A 19 12.60 -12.73 -2.88
N GLN A 20 12.24 -12.17 -4.02
CA GLN A 20 12.98 -11.08 -4.64
C GLN A 20 12.21 -9.77 -4.83
N ASP A 21 10.88 -9.76 -4.79
CA ASP A 21 10.12 -8.56 -5.15
C ASP A 21 9.33 -7.99 -3.97
N ALA A 22 9.75 -6.79 -3.53
CA ALA A 22 8.92 -5.99 -2.66
C ALA A 22 7.64 -5.58 -3.39
N ALA A 23 6.50 -5.87 -2.80
CA ALA A 23 5.21 -5.44 -3.28
C ALA A 23 4.78 -4.15 -2.58
N ALA A 24 4.03 -3.32 -3.29
CA ALA A 24 3.47 -2.10 -2.74
C ALA A 24 1.99 -1.98 -3.07
N VAL A 25 1.21 -1.53 -2.10
CA VAL A 25 -0.19 -1.16 -2.29
C VAL A 25 -0.44 0.19 -1.66
N LEU A 26 -1.04 1.10 -2.42
CA LEU A 26 -1.64 2.32 -1.91
C LEU A 26 -3.12 2.07 -1.66
N SER A 27 -3.61 2.51 -0.52
CA SER A 27 -5.00 2.39 -0.11
C SER A 27 -5.55 3.76 0.24
N LEU A 28 -6.59 4.19 -0.48
CA LEU A 28 -7.27 5.46 -0.27
C LEU A 28 -8.70 5.19 0.22
N SER A 29 -9.14 5.88 1.25
CA SER A 29 -10.56 5.83 1.65
C SER A 29 -11.41 6.55 0.61
N VAL A 30 -12.61 6.02 0.37
CA VAL A 30 -13.54 6.49 -0.64
C VAL A 30 -14.89 6.78 0.02
N ALA A 31 -15.39 8.01 -0.15
CA ALA A 31 -16.65 8.43 0.44
C ALA A 31 -17.86 7.71 -0.19
N ASP A 32 -17.86 7.54 -1.52
CA ASP A 32 -18.88 6.82 -2.27
C ASP A 32 -18.20 5.83 -3.24
N VAL A 33 -18.16 4.57 -2.83
CA VAL A 33 -17.55 3.47 -3.62
C VAL A 33 -18.30 3.26 -4.92
N THR A 34 -19.64 3.35 -4.93
CA THR A 34 -20.45 3.10 -6.11
C THR A 34 -20.17 4.12 -7.20
N GLU A 35 -20.14 5.39 -6.81
CA GLU A 35 -19.83 6.48 -7.74
C GLU A 35 -18.38 6.43 -8.20
N ALA A 36 -17.43 6.19 -7.29
CA ALA A 36 -16.01 6.06 -7.64
C ALA A 36 -15.76 4.89 -8.60
N GLU A 37 -16.40 3.74 -8.38
CA GLU A 37 -16.31 2.59 -9.29
C GLU A 37 -16.91 2.90 -10.65
N ARG A 38 -18.05 3.59 -10.69
CA ARG A 38 -18.66 4.04 -11.94
C ARG A 38 -17.74 4.95 -12.75
N MET A 39 -17.10 5.91 -12.07
CA MET A 39 -16.12 6.83 -12.68
C MET A 39 -14.89 6.09 -13.20
N LEU A 40 -14.34 5.17 -12.39
CA LEU A 40 -13.18 4.37 -12.78
C LEU A 40 -13.48 3.49 -13.99
N ARG A 41 -14.63 2.83 -14.01
CA ARG A 41 -15.08 2.01 -15.13
C ARG A 41 -15.29 2.82 -16.41
N ALA A 42 -15.88 4.01 -16.29
CA ALA A 42 -16.03 4.93 -17.42
C ALA A 42 -14.65 5.36 -17.95
N PHE A 43 -13.71 5.70 -17.08
CA PHE A 43 -12.34 6.06 -17.46
C PHE A 43 -11.63 4.92 -18.21
N VAL A 44 -11.68 3.69 -17.70
CA VAL A 44 -11.07 2.51 -18.33
C VAL A 44 -11.64 2.25 -19.72
N ASN A 45 -12.96 2.42 -19.88
CA ASN A 45 -13.65 2.20 -21.17
C ASN A 45 -13.36 3.29 -22.21
N THR A 46 -13.08 4.52 -21.78
CA THR A 46 -12.79 5.66 -22.68
C THR A 46 -11.31 5.83 -22.98
N ALA A 47 -10.42 5.18 -22.24
CA ALA A 47 -8.98 5.24 -22.49
C ALA A 47 -8.65 4.73 -23.90
N PRO A 48 -7.66 5.33 -24.61
CA PRO A 48 -7.24 4.89 -25.94
C PRO A 48 -6.91 3.40 -26.00
N ALA A 49 -7.19 2.75 -27.11
CA ALA A 49 -6.85 1.34 -27.29
C ALA A 49 -5.32 1.16 -27.18
N ASP A 50 -4.91 0.19 -26.35
CA ASP A 50 -3.50 -0.20 -26.24
C ASP A 50 -3.10 -0.99 -27.50
N GLU A 51 -2.58 -0.31 -28.51
CA GLU A 51 -2.12 -0.97 -29.73
C GLU A 51 -1.04 -2.01 -29.37
N GLY A 52 -1.36 -3.27 -29.65
CA GLY A 52 -0.43 -4.40 -29.45
C GLY A 52 -0.51 -5.12 -28.10
N ARG A 53 -1.30 -4.68 -27.12
CA ARG A 53 -1.47 -5.38 -25.83
C ARG A 53 -2.70 -6.28 -25.84
N LYS A 54 -2.50 -7.57 -25.57
CA LYS A 54 -3.55 -8.59 -25.49
C LYS A 54 -4.21 -8.71 -24.11
N THR A 55 -3.64 -8.07 -23.07
CA THR A 55 -4.15 -8.17 -21.70
C THR A 55 -5.45 -7.38 -21.53
N PRO A 56 -6.51 -7.97 -20.95
CA PRO A 56 -7.76 -7.28 -20.72
C PRO A 56 -7.58 -6.10 -19.75
N ARG A 57 -8.42 -5.08 -19.89
CA ARG A 57 -8.40 -3.90 -19.00
C ARG A 57 -9.12 -4.12 -17.69
N ILE A 58 -9.99 -5.12 -17.66
CA ILE A 58 -10.75 -5.51 -16.48
C ILE A 58 -10.56 -7.02 -16.32
N THR A 59 -10.08 -7.43 -15.16
CA THR A 59 -9.88 -8.81 -14.76
C THR A 59 -10.57 -9.08 -13.42
N PHE A 60 -10.40 -10.27 -12.86
CA PHE A 60 -10.99 -10.64 -11.59
C PHE A 60 -9.92 -11.22 -10.66
N CYS A 61 -9.85 -10.68 -9.45
CA CYS A 61 -9.18 -11.33 -8.34
C CYS A 61 -10.18 -12.23 -7.60
N TYR A 62 -9.94 -13.53 -7.59
CA TYR A 62 -10.76 -14.49 -6.85
C TYR A 62 -10.15 -14.75 -5.47
N THR A 63 -11.02 -14.63 -4.47
CA THR A 63 -10.75 -15.06 -3.10
C THR A 63 -11.65 -16.25 -2.75
N VAL A 64 -11.55 -16.76 -1.52
CA VAL A 64 -12.42 -17.86 -1.05
C VAL A 64 -13.88 -17.43 -1.01
N ASN A 65 -14.14 -16.17 -0.68
CA ASN A 65 -15.48 -15.68 -0.40
C ASN A 65 -16.12 -14.90 -1.56
N LYS A 66 -15.28 -14.20 -2.36
CA LYS A 66 -15.76 -13.23 -3.37
C LYS A 66 -14.83 -13.16 -4.58
N ALA A 67 -15.35 -12.53 -5.64
CA ALA A 67 -14.57 -12.06 -6.77
C ALA A 67 -14.56 -10.52 -6.76
N TYR A 68 -13.37 -9.94 -6.87
CA TYR A 68 -13.18 -8.50 -6.94
C TYR A 68 -12.76 -8.10 -8.36
N LEU A 69 -13.33 -7.02 -8.86
CA LEU A 69 -12.94 -6.46 -10.15
C LEU A 69 -11.59 -5.75 -10.00
N VAL A 70 -10.68 -6.07 -10.91
CA VAL A 70 -9.37 -5.43 -11.03
C VAL A 70 -9.33 -4.66 -12.32
N TYR A 71 -9.05 -3.38 -12.22
CA TYR A 71 -8.96 -2.44 -13.33
C TYR A 71 -7.51 -2.13 -13.64
N ARG A 72 -7.09 -2.31 -14.89
CA ARG A 72 -5.77 -1.88 -15.36
C ARG A 72 -5.86 -0.46 -15.88
N LEU A 73 -5.09 0.43 -15.31
CA LEU A 73 -5.03 1.85 -15.61
C LEU A 73 -3.66 2.20 -16.22
N PRO A 74 -3.58 3.16 -17.15
CA PRO A 74 -2.29 3.71 -17.54
C PRO A 74 -1.64 4.39 -16.34
N GLN A 75 -0.31 4.27 -16.21
CA GLN A 75 0.44 4.91 -15.15
C GLN A 75 0.22 6.42 -15.13
N THR A 76 -0.11 6.95 -13.95
CA THR A 76 -0.24 8.39 -13.72
C THR A 76 0.99 8.94 -13.00
N THR A 77 1.29 10.23 -13.23
CA THR A 77 2.38 10.92 -12.53
C THR A 77 2.22 10.86 -11.01
N LEU A 78 0.99 10.98 -10.52
CA LEU A 78 0.70 10.92 -9.10
C LEU A 78 1.08 9.55 -8.50
N PHE A 79 0.68 8.46 -9.16
CA PHE A 79 1.03 7.11 -8.70
C PHE A 79 2.54 6.91 -8.68
N LYS A 80 3.23 7.34 -9.74
CA LYS A 80 4.69 7.28 -9.82
C LYS A 80 5.39 8.04 -8.70
N GLN A 81 4.86 9.20 -8.32
CA GLN A 81 5.42 9.99 -7.21
C GLN A 81 5.20 9.32 -5.85
N LEU A 82 4.00 8.76 -5.63
CA LEU A 82 3.65 8.08 -4.38
C LEU A 82 4.32 6.71 -4.22
N THR A 83 4.69 6.07 -5.32
CA THR A 83 5.35 4.76 -5.33
C THR A 83 6.79 4.81 -5.85
N SER A 84 7.46 5.95 -5.71
CA SER A 84 8.84 6.13 -6.19
C SER A 84 9.88 5.18 -5.54
N PHE A 85 9.50 4.51 -4.46
CA PHE A 85 10.28 3.47 -3.79
C PHE A 85 10.07 2.06 -4.38
N VAL A 86 9.11 1.89 -5.30
CA VAL A 86 8.90 0.65 -6.08
C VAL A 86 9.27 0.93 -7.53
N GLU A 87 9.79 -0.07 -8.23
CA GLU A 87 10.13 0.10 -9.65
C GLU A 87 8.91 0.57 -10.47
N PRO A 88 9.09 1.58 -11.32
CA PRO A 88 7.99 2.12 -12.10
C PRO A 88 7.53 1.09 -13.14
N THR A 89 6.28 0.70 -13.07
CA THR A 89 5.61 -0.13 -14.07
C THR A 89 4.90 0.74 -15.11
N LEU A 90 4.55 0.14 -16.25
CA LEU A 90 3.83 0.85 -17.31
C LEU A 90 2.35 1.06 -16.99
N ASP A 91 1.80 0.26 -16.09
CA ASP A 91 0.41 0.25 -15.71
C ASP A 91 0.25 0.31 -14.19
N VAL A 92 -0.94 0.65 -13.75
CA VAL A 92 -1.39 0.61 -12.36
C VAL A 92 -2.63 -0.26 -12.31
N TYR A 93 -2.70 -1.11 -11.31
CA TYR A 93 -3.85 -1.97 -11.08
C TYR A 93 -4.67 -1.45 -9.91
N ALA A 94 -5.97 -1.38 -10.08
CA ALA A 94 -6.90 -0.81 -9.11
C ALA A 94 -8.03 -1.77 -8.78
N ALA A 95 -8.43 -1.81 -7.51
CA ALA A 95 -9.61 -2.54 -7.05
C ALA A 95 -10.27 -1.84 -5.87
N PHE A 96 -11.55 -2.12 -5.63
CA PHE A 96 -12.24 -1.66 -4.43
C PHE A 96 -12.36 -2.78 -3.40
N TYR A 97 -12.02 -2.48 -2.15
CA TYR A 97 -12.15 -3.37 -1.02
C TYR A 97 -12.52 -2.60 0.26
N GLY A 98 -13.59 -3.01 0.93
CA GLY A 98 -13.95 -2.47 2.26
C GLY A 98 -14.12 -0.95 2.33
N GLY A 99 -14.64 -0.29 1.29
CA GLY A 99 -14.77 1.17 1.26
C GLY A 99 -13.51 1.91 0.84
N ARG A 100 -12.50 1.20 0.35
CA ARG A 100 -11.20 1.76 -0.05
C ARG A 100 -10.90 1.44 -1.51
N LEU A 101 -10.22 2.35 -2.18
CA LEU A 101 -9.59 2.13 -3.47
C LEU A 101 -8.15 1.67 -3.22
N LEU A 102 -7.83 0.48 -3.70
CA LEU A 102 -6.49 -0.09 -3.66
C LEU A 102 -5.82 0.11 -5.01
N LEU A 103 -4.55 0.53 -5.01
CA LEU A 103 -3.73 0.71 -6.21
C LEU A 103 -2.41 -0.02 -6.02
N ALA A 104 -1.97 -0.77 -7.03
CA ALA A 104 -0.70 -1.50 -7.02
C ALA A 104 0.03 -1.37 -8.36
N PRO A 105 1.36 -1.57 -8.40
CA PRO A 105 2.14 -1.54 -9.62
C PRO A 105 1.89 -2.75 -10.54
N ASP A 106 1.41 -3.86 -9.98
CA ASP A 106 1.12 -5.09 -10.71
C ASP A 106 -0.13 -5.81 -10.15
N GLU A 107 -0.71 -6.67 -10.96
CA GLU A 107 -1.94 -7.40 -10.63
C GLU A 107 -1.71 -8.43 -9.53
N ASP A 108 -0.54 -9.05 -9.49
CA ASP A 108 -0.21 -10.10 -8.51
C ASP A 108 -0.09 -9.52 -7.12
N SER A 109 0.59 -8.36 -6.96
CA SER A 109 0.70 -7.63 -5.70
C SER A 109 -0.68 -7.21 -5.18
N LEU A 110 -1.53 -6.66 -6.05
CA LEU A 110 -2.89 -6.27 -5.69
C LEU A 110 -3.73 -7.48 -5.26
N SER A 111 -3.67 -8.55 -6.04
CA SER A 111 -4.42 -9.78 -5.77
C SER A 111 -3.96 -10.49 -4.50
N HIS A 112 -2.65 -10.51 -4.24
CA HIS A 112 -2.08 -11.04 -3.00
C HIS A 112 -2.62 -10.24 -1.80
N TYR A 113 -2.53 -8.92 -1.84
CA TYR A 113 -3.00 -8.05 -0.78
C TYR A 113 -4.50 -8.22 -0.48
N ILE A 114 -5.35 -8.29 -1.52
CA ILE A 114 -6.79 -8.53 -1.37
C ILE A 114 -7.06 -9.89 -0.72
N ARG A 115 -6.32 -10.94 -1.11
CA ARG A 115 -6.48 -12.27 -0.51
C ARG A 115 -6.09 -12.30 0.96
N GLN A 116 -5.06 -11.57 1.37
CA GLN A 116 -4.66 -11.46 2.77
C GLN A 116 -5.72 -10.71 3.59
N LEU A 117 -6.23 -9.60 3.07
CA LEU A 117 -7.35 -8.89 3.70
C LEU A 117 -8.60 -9.77 3.86
N ASP A 118 -8.94 -10.56 2.84
CA ASP A 118 -10.12 -11.43 2.85
C ASP A 118 -9.99 -12.62 3.81
N LYS A 119 -8.78 -13.06 4.08
CA LYS A 119 -8.47 -14.06 5.11
C LYS A 119 -8.43 -13.47 6.52
N GLY A 120 -8.41 -12.14 6.67
CA GLY A 120 -8.22 -11.47 7.94
C GLY A 120 -6.76 -11.46 8.43
N GLU A 121 -5.81 -11.75 7.56
CA GLU A 121 -4.38 -11.68 7.84
C GLU A 121 -3.92 -10.21 7.80
N VAL A 122 -4.27 -9.47 8.84
CA VAL A 122 -4.03 -8.02 8.97
C VAL A 122 -3.18 -7.72 10.21
N LEU A 123 -2.44 -6.62 10.17
CA LEU A 123 -1.57 -6.18 11.26
C LEU A 123 -2.28 -6.02 12.61
N ASN A 124 -3.59 -5.77 12.60
CA ASN A 124 -4.38 -5.59 13.83
C ASN A 124 -4.32 -6.79 14.79
N GLY A 125 -3.99 -7.98 14.30
CA GLY A 125 -3.78 -9.18 15.10
C GLY A 125 -2.35 -9.32 15.64
N ALA A 126 -1.40 -8.54 15.17
CA ALA A 126 0.00 -8.62 15.58
C ALA A 126 0.23 -7.89 16.90
N MET A 127 0.80 -8.59 17.89
CA MET A 127 1.07 -8.03 19.23
C MET A 127 1.96 -6.77 19.15
N ALA A 128 3.00 -6.78 18.32
CA ALA A 128 3.88 -5.64 18.14
C ALA A 128 3.11 -4.40 17.65
N TYR A 129 2.16 -4.58 16.71
CA TYR A 129 1.31 -3.50 16.23
C TYR A 129 0.40 -2.95 17.34
N GLN A 130 -0.28 -3.82 18.06
CA GLN A 130 -1.17 -3.42 19.17
C GLN A 130 -0.40 -2.66 20.26
N THR A 131 0.73 -3.21 20.69
CA THR A 131 1.58 -2.56 21.70
C THR A 131 2.07 -1.19 21.22
N GLY A 132 2.48 -1.06 19.96
CA GLY A 132 2.91 0.22 19.41
C GLY A 132 1.76 1.24 19.37
N MET A 133 0.59 0.82 18.92
CA MET A 133 -0.58 1.71 18.84
C MET A 133 -1.07 2.19 20.21
N ASP A 134 -0.95 1.40 21.28
CA ASP A 134 -1.31 1.79 22.63
C ASP A 134 -0.44 2.96 23.18
N HIS A 135 0.73 3.19 22.60
CA HIS A 135 1.64 4.28 22.97
C HIS A 135 1.55 5.51 22.09
N LEU A 136 0.75 5.46 21.03
CA LEU A 136 0.60 6.55 20.07
C LEU A 136 -0.71 7.32 20.27
N SER A 137 -0.77 8.51 19.71
CA SER A 137 -1.98 9.33 19.74
C SER A 137 -3.00 8.81 18.72
N ASP A 138 -4.28 8.84 19.09
CA ASP A 138 -5.39 8.51 18.18
C ASP A 138 -5.54 9.53 17.04
N SER A 139 -5.01 10.75 17.22
CA SER A 139 -5.07 11.82 16.22
C SER A 139 -3.67 12.15 15.72
N TYR A 140 -3.44 11.96 14.42
CA TYR A 140 -2.17 12.24 13.76
C TYR A 140 -2.36 12.61 12.29
N HIS A 141 -1.34 13.24 11.72
CA HIS A 141 -1.29 13.60 10.29
C HIS A 141 -0.45 12.59 9.48
N PHE A 142 0.53 12.00 10.12
CA PHE A 142 1.40 11.01 9.50
C PHE A 142 1.79 9.94 10.53
N MET A 143 1.82 8.70 10.08
CA MET A 143 2.35 7.58 10.84
C MET A 143 3.17 6.68 9.92
N LEU A 144 4.33 6.26 10.40
CA LEU A 144 5.17 5.23 9.79
C LEU A 144 5.31 4.08 10.80
N MET A 145 5.12 2.87 10.32
CA MET A 145 5.50 1.64 11.02
C MET A 145 6.53 0.90 10.16
N ALA A 146 7.61 0.48 10.75
CA ALA A 146 8.63 -0.32 10.09
C ALA A 146 9.04 -1.50 10.97
N ASP A 147 8.77 -2.71 10.51
CA ASP A 147 9.33 -3.93 11.06
C ASP A 147 10.72 -4.15 10.44
N PHE A 148 11.75 -3.95 11.24
CA PHE A 148 13.13 -4.00 10.76
C PHE A 148 13.58 -5.39 10.32
N ASP A 149 13.01 -6.47 10.85
CA ASP A 149 13.32 -7.81 10.32
C ASP A 149 12.90 -7.94 8.85
N HIS A 150 11.68 -7.47 8.55
CA HIS A 150 11.18 -7.44 7.15
C HIS A 150 11.95 -6.45 6.28
N VAL A 151 12.24 -5.24 6.81
CA VAL A 151 12.98 -4.21 6.09
C VAL A 151 14.37 -4.71 5.69
N PHE A 152 15.11 -5.35 6.58
CA PHE A 152 16.47 -5.83 6.30
C PHE A 152 16.51 -7.05 5.38
N ARG A 153 15.50 -7.92 5.41
CA ARG A 153 15.40 -9.02 4.44
C ARG A 153 15.25 -8.51 2.99
N GLN A 154 14.66 -7.33 2.82
CA GLN A 154 14.43 -6.70 1.52
C GLN A 154 15.54 -5.72 1.11
N SER A 155 16.50 -5.42 2.00
CA SER A 155 17.43 -4.30 1.85
C SER A 155 18.39 -4.42 0.66
N GLU A 156 18.64 -5.60 0.13
CA GLU A 156 19.56 -5.78 -0.98
C GLU A 156 19.05 -5.18 -2.31
N ASN A 157 17.72 -5.00 -2.46
CA ASN A 157 17.15 -4.59 -3.75
C ASN A 157 16.28 -3.31 -3.71
N HIS A 158 15.70 -2.91 -2.57
CA HIS A 158 14.61 -1.92 -2.62
C HIS A 158 14.62 -0.80 -1.58
N VAL A 159 15.46 -0.85 -0.55
CA VAL A 159 15.38 0.14 0.53
C VAL A 159 16.45 1.22 0.38
N ARG A 160 16.28 2.08 -0.62
CA ARG A 160 17.09 3.30 -0.80
C ARG A 160 16.90 4.34 0.32
N PHE A 161 15.97 4.10 1.24
CA PHE A 161 15.57 5.05 2.28
C PHE A 161 16.04 4.69 3.68
N VAL A 162 16.58 3.48 3.88
CA VAL A 162 17.14 3.12 5.19
C VAL A 162 18.50 3.76 5.34
N PRO A 163 18.69 4.64 6.34
CA PRO A 163 20.00 5.23 6.58
C PRO A 163 21.06 4.14 6.83
N ASP A 164 22.26 4.36 6.32
CA ASP A 164 23.40 3.44 6.45
C ASP A 164 23.67 2.99 7.90
N PHE A 165 23.35 3.85 8.86
CA PHE A 165 23.48 3.52 10.28
C PHE A 165 22.67 2.27 10.67
N PHE A 166 21.42 2.16 10.22
CA PHE A 166 20.58 0.99 10.49
C PHE A 166 21.08 -0.25 9.75
N LEU A 167 21.52 -0.09 8.50
CA LEU A 167 22.06 -1.19 7.71
C LEU A 167 23.33 -1.78 8.32
N ARG A 168 24.23 -0.91 8.81
CA ARG A 168 25.49 -1.35 9.47
C ARG A 168 25.27 -2.03 10.81
N ASN A 169 24.13 -1.79 11.46
CA ASN A 169 23.78 -2.36 12.74
C ASN A 169 22.51 -3.26 12.63
N ALA A 170 22.30 -3.89 11.48
CA ALA A 170 21.11 -4.67 11.17
C ALA A 170 20.85 -5.79 12.18
N ASP A 171 21.88 -6.48 12.66
CA ASP A 171 21.73 -7.55 13.65
C ASP A 171 21.14 -7.09 14.99
N PHE A 172 21.44 -5.83 15.37
CA PHE A 172 20.84 -5.20 16.53
C PHE A 172 19.39 -4.79 16.28
N PHE A 173 19.15 -4.08 15.17
CA PHE A 173 17.83 -3.50 14.87
C PHE A 173 16.79 -4.51 14.39
N ARG A 174 17.19 -5.66 13.89
CA ARG A 174 16.30 -6.71 13.34
C ARG A 174 15.15 -7.11 14.25
N ASN A 175 15.32 -7.00 15.57
CA ASN A 175 14.31 -7.38 16.56
C ASN A 175 13.39 -6.19 16.95
N PHE A 176 13.49 -5.05 16.27
CA PHE A 176 12.72 -3.87 16.60
C PHE A 176 11.63 -3.60 15.56
N THR A 177 10.51 -3.12 16.03
CA THR A 177 9.48 -2.47 15.22
C THR A 177 9.49 -0.99 15.58
N LEU A 178 9.73 -0.14 14.60
CA LEU A 178 9.76 1.31 14.77
C LEU A 178 8.38 1.89 14.44
N PHE A 179 7.88 2.74 15.31
CA PHE A 179 6.74 3.61 15.05
C PHE A 179 7.19 5.06 15.09
N VAL A 180 6.83 5.83 14.07
CA VAL A 180 7.03 7.28 14.02
C VAL A 180 5.69 7.92 13.69
N GLN A 181 5.25 8.82 14.52
CA GLN A 181 3.98 9.52 14.36
C GLN A 181 4.20 11.03 14.48
N PHE A 182 3.56 11.78 13.61
CA PHE A 182 3.51 13.23 13.69
C PHE A 182 2.08 13.66 14.04
N ALA A 183 1.89 14.11 15.27
CA ALA A 183 0.65 14.72 15.73
C ALA A 183 0.76 16.26 15.68
N CYS A 184 -0.35 16.94 15.45
CA CYS A 184 -0.39 18.39 15.45
C CYS A 184 -1.42 18.86 16.49
N THR A 185 -0.96 19.70 17.42
CA THR A 185 -1.81 20.34 18.42
C THR A 185 -1.49 21.83 18.44
N ASP A 186 -2.50 22.67 18.32
CA ASP A 186 -2.38 24.14 18.32
C ASP A 186 -1.35 24.66 17.27
N GLY A 187 -1.26 24.01 16.11
CA GLY A 187 -0.34 24.41 15.05
C GLY A 187 1.13 24.00 15.27
N VAL A 188 1.41 23.26 16.34
CA VAL A 188 2.73 22.69 16.62
C VAL A 188 2.75 21.20 16.29
N VAL A 189 3.78 20.77 15.56
CA VAL A 189 3.98 19.38 15.19
C VAL A 189 4.87 18.70 16.23
N TYR A 190 4.39 17.60 16.79
CA TYR A 190 5.12 16.79 17.77
C TYR A 190 5.43 15.42 17.16
N PRO A 191 6.71 15.02 17.08
CA PRO A 191 7.07 13.65 16.74
C PRO A 191 6.94 12.75 17.97
N ASN A 192 6.22 11.65 17.82
CA ASN A 192 6.20 10.53 18.78
C ASN A 192 6.99 9.38 18.15
N ILE A 193 7.94 8.82 18.87
CA ILE A 193 8.77 7.70 18.42
C ILE A 193 8.69 6.61 19.49
N PHE A 194 8.33 5.43 19.07
CA PHE A 194 8.22 4.25 19.93
C PHE A 194 8.91 3.04 19.28
#